data_c01d474728c2e9daacfc89b4840f772c
#
_entry.id   c01d474728c2e9daacfc89b4840f772c
#
_cell.length_a   1.000
_cell.length_b   1.000
_cell.length_c   1.000
_cell.angle_alpha   90.00
_cell.angle_beta   90.00
_cell.angle_gamma   90.00
#
_symmetry.space_group_name_H-M   'P 1'
#
loop_
_entity.id
_entity.type
_entity.pdbx_description
1 polymer ?
#
loop_
_entity_poly.entity_id
_entity_poly.type
_entity_poly.pdbx_seq_one_letter_code
_entity_poly.pdbx_strand_id
1 'polypeptide(L)'
;FKREWKQFKVAYSVTGVFIEQCERWNPDLIESFRQLAQTGCVEFFDETYYHSLCSVFGPDRSEFVEQVKMHRQLMKDLFNYEPRICIDTELIFNNPIAKTIESLGYEATVTEGVDRLLSWRSPNYVYKAKDSNLLVLLRNYRLADDVGFRFTARWWNEWPLTAGKYSSWLAS
;
A
#
# COMPACT_ATOMS: atom_id res chain seq x y z
N PHE A 1 -8.28 24.35 -9.00
CA PHE A 1 -7.72 22.99 -9.19
C PHE A 1 -6.34 22.86 -8.56
N LYS A 2 -5.34 23.67 -8.90
CA LYS A 2 -3.96 23.56 -8.39
C LYS A 2 -3.82 23.80 -6.86
N ARG A 3 -4.72 24.49 -6.22
CA ARG A 3 -4.65 24.83 -4.79
C ARG A 3 -5.20 23.74 -3.89
N GLU A 4 -6.20 23.00 -4.33
CA GLU A 4 -6.87 21.93 -3.58
C GLU A 4 -6.07 20.60 -3.63
N TRP A 5 -5.34 20.36 -4.70
CA TRP A 5 -4.52 19.14 -4.86
C TRP A 5 -3.41 18.99 -3.81
N LYS A 6 -2.85 20.10 -3.32
CA LYS A 6 -1.80 20.06 -2.28
C LYS A 6 -2.27 19.52 -0.93
N GLN A 7 -3.59 19.44 -0.72
CA GLN A 7 -4.18 18.90 0.50
C GLN A 7 -4.54 17.42 0.39
N PHE A 8 -4.73 16.91 -0.82
CA PHE A 8 -5.06 15.51 -1.06
C PHE A 8 -3.79 14.68 -1.21
N LYS A 9 -3.65 13.68 -0.35
CA LYS A 9 -2.51 12.75 -0.34
C LYS A 9 -2.98 11.37 -0.72
N VAL A 10 -2.23 10.69 -1.58
CA VAL A 10 -2.52 9.34 -2.05
C VAL A 10 -1.25 8.50 -1.96
N ALA A 11 -1.42 7.24 -1.57
CA ALA A 11 -0.36 6.24 -1.68
C ALA A 11 -0.71 5.24 -2.79
N TYR A 12 0.28 4.89 -3.59
CA TYR A 12 0.16 3.90 -4.66
C TYR A 12 1.04 2.70 -4.38
N SER A 13 0.48 1.52 -4.64
CA SER A 13 1.18 0.25 -4.76
C SER A 13 1.18 -0.12 -6.24
N VAL A 14 2.34 -0.27 -6.84
CA VAL A 14 2.52 -0.55 -8.26
C VAL A 14 3.64 -1.57 -8.43
N THR A 15 3.30 -2.79 -8.81
CA THR A 15 4.29 -3.87 -8.94
C THR A 15 5.27 -3.64 -10.09
N GLY A 16 6.45 -4.25 -10.02
CA GLY A 16 7.41 -4.23 -11.13
C GLY A 16 6.82 -4.77 -12.44
N VAL A 17 6.07 -5.88 -12.36
CA VAL A 17 5.39 -6.45 -13.54
C VAL A 17 4.37 -5.50 -14.14
N PHE A 18 3.62 -4.77 -13.32
CA PHE A 18 2.69 -3.76 -13.82
C PHE A 18 3.43 -2.64 -14.58
N ILE A 19 4.55 -2.19 -14.03
CA ILE A 19 5.40 -1.17 -14.68
C ILE A 19 5.94 -1.69 -16.01
N GLU A 20 6.47 -2.91 -16.08
CA GLU A 20 6.92 -3.53 -17.34
C GLU A 20 5.80 -3.60 -18.40
N GLN A 21 4.58 -3.93 -17.98
CA GLN A 21 3.42 -3.90 -18.85
C GLN A 21 3.10 -2.49 -19.35
N CYS A 22 3.18 -1.49 -18.48
CA CYS A 22 2.98 -0.10 -18.87
C CYS A 22 4.06 0.38 -19.84
N GLU A 23 5.33 0.07 -19.60
CA GLU A 23 6.41 0.40 -20.54
C GLU A 23 6.17 -0.16 -21.92
N ARG A 24 5.64 -1.37 -22.00
CA ARG A 24 5.38 -2.05 -23.29
C ARG A 24 4.12 -1.55 -23.99
N TRP A 25 3.04 -1.29 -23.25
CA TRP A 25 1.70 -1.11 -23.83
C TRP A 25 1.13 0.29 -23.64
N ASN A 26 1.59 1.04 -22.64
CA ASN A 26 1.09 2.37 -22.33
C ASN A 26 2.16 3.22 -21.61
N PRO A 27 3.24 3.61 -22.32
CA PRO A 27 4.34 4.37 -21.69
C PRO A 27 3.90 5.73 -21.14
N ASP A 28 2.82 6.33 -21.64
CA ASP A 28 2.29 7.59 -21.13
C ASP A 28 1.84 7.49 -19.68
N LEU A 29 1.46 6.28 -19.23
CA LEU A 29 1.10 6.04 -17.83
C LEU A 29 2.32 6.15 -16.91
N ILE A 30 3.48 5.69 -17.36
CA ILE A 30 4.75 5.85 -16.60
C ILE A 30 5.07 7.32 -16.42
N GLU A 31 4.91 8.13 -17.48
CA GLU A 31 5.11 9.57 -17.39
C GLU A 31 4.13 10.23 -16.41
N SER A 32 2.88 9.77 -16.40
CA SER A 32 1.88 10.24 -15.44
C SER A 32 2.30 9.96 -13.99
N PHE A 33 2.82 8.76 -13.69
CA PHE A 33 3.36 8.43 -12.36
C PHE A 33 4.59 9.26 -12.01
N ARG A 34 5.46 9.54 -12.98
CA ARG A 34 6.63 10.42 -12.78
C ARG A 34 6.20 11.84 -12.39
N GLN A 35 5.20 12.39 -13.08
CA GLN A 35 4.65 13.70 -12.75
C GLN A 35 3.98 13.70 -11.36
N LEU A 36 3.25 12.65 -11.01
CA LEU A 36 2.64 12.49 -9.69
C LEU A 36 3.71 12.43 -8.58
N ALA A 37 4.80 11.71 -8.78
CA ALA A 37 5.91 11.65 -7.82
C ALA A 37 6.47 13.06 -7.52
N GLN A 38 6.54 13.93 -8.51
CA GLN A 38 7.07 15.30 -8.38
C GLN A 38 6.12 16.26 -7.64
N THR A 39 4.83 15.90 -7.48
CA THR A 39 3.85 16.78 -6.83
C THR A 39 4.06 16.92 -5.32
N GLY A 40 4.72 15.96 -4.68
CA GLY A 40 4.78 15.81 -3.22
C GLY A 40 3.44 15.44 -2.58
N CYS A 41 2.45 15.04 -3.38
CA CYS A 41 1.12 14.60 -2.94
C CYS A 41 0.94 13.09 -3.01
N VAL A 42 1.93 12.38 -3.54
CA VAL A 42 1.91 10.93 -3.73
C VAL A 42 3.03 10.30 -2.95
N GLU A 43 2.74 9.16 -2.36
CA GLU A 43 3.70 8.22 -1.81
C GLU A 43 3.59 6.90 -2.55
N PHE A 44 4.73 6.32 -2.93
CA PHE A 44 4.76 4.97 -3.49
C PHE A 44 5.25 4.00 -2.43
N PHE A 45 4.62 2.85 -2.37
CA PHE A 45 5.06 1.75 -1.53
C PHE A 45 6.07 0.88 -2.27
N ASP A 46 7.02 0.33 -1.55
CA ASP A 46 7.75 -0.84 -2.02
C ASP A 46 6.94 -2.11 -1.73
N GLU A 47 7.10 -3.09 -2.61
CA GLU A 47 6.45 -4.39 -2.53
C GLU A 47 7.29 -5.45 -3.23
N THR A 48 6.81 -6.70 -3.27
CA THR A 48 7.46 -7.73 -4.07
C THR A 48 7.33 -7.40 -5.57
N TYR A 49 8.42 -7.46 -6.31
CA TYR A 49 8.48 -7.08 -7.72
C TYR A 49 7.42 -7.80 -8.59
N TYR A 50 7.22 -9.10 -8.32
CA TYR A 50 6.32 -9.98 -9.08
C TYR A 50 4.97 -10.21 -8.42
N HIS A 51 4.60 -9.43 -7.40
CA HIS A 51 3.39 -9.65 -6.59
C HIS A 51 3.36 -11.07 -6.01
N SER A 52 4.47 -11.49 -5.46
CA SER A 52 4.74 -12.86 -5.03
C SER A 52 4.47 -13.08 -3.54
N LEU A 53 3.98 -14.27 -3.18
CA LEU A 53 3.82 -14.70 -1.79
C LEU A 53 5.13 -15.23 -1.16
N CYS A 54 6.28 -14.84 -1.69
CA CYS A 54 7.59 -15.37 -1.30
C CYS A 54 7.97 -15.09 0.15
N SER A 55 7.35 -14.11 0.81
CA SER A 55 7.58 -13.80 2.22
C SER A 55 7.25 -14.94 3.19
N VAL A 56 6.36 -15.87 2.78
CA VAL A 56 5.95 -17.02 3.61
C VAL A 56 6.81 -18.25 3.38
N PHE A 57 7.68 -18.23 2.37
CA PHE A 57 8.56 -19.35 2.04
C PHE A 57 10.00 -19.10 2.52
N GLY A 58 10.60 -20.14 3.04
CA GLY A 58 11.97 -20.11 3.54
C GLY A 58 12.14 -19.36 4.88
N PRO A 59 13.05 -19.79 5.72
CA PRO A 59 13.30 -19.18 7.02
C PRO A 59 14.00 -17.82 6.93
N ASP A 60 14.79 -17.61 5.89
CA ASP A 60 15.62 -16.41 5.65
C ASP A 60 14.95 -15.33 4.81
N ARG A 61 13.82 -15.65 4.16
CA ARG A 61 13.08 -14.74 3.25
C ARG A 61 13.96 -14.10 2.17
N SER A 62 14.99 -14.80 1.73
CA SER A 62 15.94 -14.25 0.74
C SER A 62 15.25 -13.78 -0.53
N GLU A 63 14.33 -14.58 -1.06
CA GLU A 63 13.55 -14.21 -2.27
C GLU A 63 12.70 -12.95 -2.05
N PHE A 64 12.03 -12.83 -0.90
CA PHE A 64 11.28 -11.62 -0.55
C PHE A 64 12.21 -10.39 -0.53
N VAL A 65 13.35 -10.51 0.11
CA VAL A 65 14.35 -9.43 0.19
C VAL A 65 14.84 -9.03 -1.19
N GLU A 66 15.14 -9.99 -2.06
CA GLU A 66 15.61 -9.70 -3.42
C GLU A 66 14.54 -9.00 -4.26
N GLN A 67 13.29 -9.48 -4.23
CA GLN A 67 12.21 -8.85 -4.99
C GLN A 67 11.92 -7.42 -4.51
N VAL A 68 11.95 -7.17 -3.20
CA VAL A 68 11.79 -5.82 -2.66
C VAL A 68 12.95 -4.90 -3.07
N LYS A 69 14.18 -5.40 -3.08
CA LYS A 69 15.33 -4.61 -3.58
C LYS A 69 15.22 -4.31 -5.08
N MET A 70 14.80 -5.27 -5.88
CA MET A 70 14.54 -5.06 -7.31
C MET A 70 13.49 -3.96 -7.52
N HIS A 71 12.41 -4.01 -6.76
CA HIS A 71 11.35 -3.00 -6.84
C HIS A 71 11.86 -1.62 -6.41
N ARG A 72 12.57 -1.52 -5.30
CA ARG A 72 13.19 -0.26 -4.84
C ARG A 72 14.11 0.35 -5.90
N GLN A 73 14.91 -0.48 -6.55
CA GLN A 73 15.79 0.00 -7.63
C GLN A 73 14.98 0.53 -8.81
N LEU A 74 13.92 -0.18 -9.21
CA LEU A 74 13.01 0.28 -10.26
C LEU A 74 12.37 1.64 -9.95
N MET A 75 11.88 1.83 -8.71
CA MET A 75 11.29 3.10 -8.27
C MET A 75 12.30 4.25 -8.31
N LYS A 76 13.53 3.97 -7.94
CA LYS A 76 14.61 4.95 -8.01
C LYS A 76 14.96 5.33 -9.46
N ASP A 77 15.07 4.34 -10.33
CA ASP A 77 15.50 4.56 -11.72
C ASP A 77 14.42 5.29 -12.55
N LEU A 78 13.14 4.92 -12.36
CA LEU A 78 12.05 5.48 -13.14
C LEU A 78 11.49 6.79 -12.59
N PHE A 79 11.40 6.91 -11.27
CA PHE A 79 10.70 8.03 -10.64
C PHE A 79 11.61 8.91 -9.78
N ASN A 80 12.89 8.55 -9.63
CA ASN A 80 13.82 9.15 -8.68
C ASN A 80 13.20 9.22 -7.27
N TYR A 81 12.58 8.12 -6.86
CA TYR A 81 11.80 8.02 -5.64
C TYR A 81 12.33 6.89 -4.75
N GLU A 82 12.46 7.17 -3.46
CA GLU A 82 12.85 6.18 -2.45
C GLU A 82 11.68 5.92 -1.50
N PRO A 83 10.98 4.79 -1.63
CA PRO A 83 9.88 4.42 -0.76
C PRO A 83 10.31 4.24 0.69
N ARG A 84 9.51 4.75 1.62
CA ARG A 84 9.74 4.60 3.06
C ARG A 84 8.87 3.51 3.69
N ILE A 85 7.86 3.06 2.98
CA ILE A 85 6.91 2.05 3.41
C ILE A 85 7.01 0.86 2.48
N CYS A 86 7.09 -0.33 3.06
CA CYS A 86 7.03 -1.59 2.30
C CYS A 86 5.77 -2.35 2.69
N ILE A 87 5.02 -2.80 1.70
CA ILE A 87 3.89 -3.69 1.90
C ILE A 87 4.23 -5.11 1.42
N ASP A 88 3.73 -6.09 2.12
CA ASP A 88 3.82 -7.47 1.64
C ASP A 88 2.59 -7.82 0.81
N THR A 89 2.78 -8.66 -0.19
CA THR A 89 1.74 -9.13 -1.09
C THR A 89 0.52 -9.63 -0.30
N GLU A 90 -0.68 -9.23 -0.73
CA GLU A 90 -1.94 -9.57 -0.07
C GLU A 90 -2.02 -9.15 1.41
N LEU A 91 -1.26 -8.13 1.79
CA LEU A 91 -1.19 -7.62 3.16
C LEU A 91 -0.78 -8.68 4.20
N ILE A 92 -0.01 -9.69 3.77
CA ILE A 92 0.53 -10.72 4.66
C ILE A 92 1.39 -10.06 5.73
N PHE A 93 1.19 -10.49 6.97
CA PHE A 93 1.91 -9.93 8.10
C PHE A 93 2.15 -10.97 9.19
N ASN A 94 3.37 -10.99 9.68
CA ASN A 94 3.76 -11.55 10.96
C ASN A 94 4.99 -10.84 11.52
N ASN A 95 5.30 -11.03 12.80
CA ASN A 95 6.43 -10.33 13.42
C ASN A 95 7.80 -10.64 12.76
N PRO A 96 8.11 -11.88 12.31
CA PRO A 96 9.32 -12.14 11.53
C PRO A 96 9.38 -11.37 10.21
N ILE A 97 8.28 -11.23 9.45
CA ILE A 97 8.23 -10.39 8.24
C ILE A 97 8.48 -8.93 8.60
N ALA A 98 7.85 -8.44 9.66
CA ALA A 98 8.06 -7.07 10.14
C ALA A 98 9.54 -6.77 10.43
N LYS A 99 10.25 -7.71 11.09
CA LYS A 99 11.69 -7.58 11.36
C LYS A 99 12.52 -7.56 10.06
N THR A 100 12.13 -8.36 9.07
CA THR A 100 12.79 -8.33 7.75
C THR A 100 12.59 -6.98 7.07
N ILE A 101 11.35 -6.45 7.05
CA ILE A 101 11.04 -5.14 6.48
C ILE A 101 11.83 -4.03 7.21
N GLU A 102 11.86 -4.05 8.54
CA GLU A 102 12.66 -3.11 9.33
C GLU A 102 14.16 -3.19 8.98
N SER A 103 14.71 -4.40 8.84
CA SER A 103 16.12 -4.60 8.50
C SER A 103 16.50 -4.07 7.12
N LEU A 104 15.53 -3.92 6.21
CA LEU A 104 15.69 -3.28 4.91
C LEU A 104 15.61 -1.75 4.97
N GLY A 105 15.40 -1.18 6.16
CA GLY A 105 15.41 0.26 6.41
C GLY A 105 14.07 0.96 6.20
N TYR A 106 12.95 0.24 6.12
CA TYR A 106 11.62 0.84 6.03
C TYR A 106 11.13 1.32 7.39
N GLU A 107 10.35 2.40 7.35
CA GLU A 107 9.74 3.02 8.54
C GLU A 107 8.42 2.38 8.93
N ALA A 108 7.66 1.91 7.95
CA ALA A 108 6.34 1.34 8.16
C ALA A 108 5.99 0.22 7.18
N THR A 109 4.95 -0.51 7.53
CA THR A 109 4.26 -1.48 6.66
C THR A 109 2.75 -1.30 6.77
N VAL A 110 2.02 -1.80 5.78
CA VAL A 110 0.55 -1.84 5.80
C VAL A 110 0.10 -3.29 5.87
N THR A 111 -0.90 -3.58 6.69
CA THR A 111 -1.51 -4.91 6.78
C THR A 111 -3.00 -4.83 7.05
N GLU A 112 -3.67 -5.97 7.09
CA GLU A 112 -5.12 -6.03 7.29
C GLU A 112 -5.51 -5.70 8.74
N GLY A 113 -6.57 -4.88 8.89
CA GLY A 113 -7.17 -4.56 10.18
C GLY A 113 -8.17 -5.64 10.63
N VAL A 114 -7.67 -6.75 11.14
CA VAL A 114 -8.48 -7.94 11.47
C VAL A 114 -9.18 -7.78 12.82
N ASP A 115 -10.51 -7.68 12.83
CA ASP A 115 -11.33 -7.48 14.06
C ASP A 115 -11.01 -8.49 15.16
N ARG A 116 -10.85 -9.76 14.82
CA ARG A 116 -10.54 -10.81 15.81
C ARG A 116 -9.21 -10.61 16.55
N LEU A 117 -8.27 -9.88 15.95
CA LEU A 117 -6.98 -9.55 16.56
C LEU A 117 -7.01 -8.17 17.24
N LEU A 118 -7.74 -7.24 16.68
CA LEU A 118 -7.89 -5.90 17.23
C LEU A 118 -8.80 -5.87 18.45
N SER A 119 -9.82 -6.74 18.49
CA SER A 119 -10.84 -6.73 19.53
C SER A 119 -11.52 -5.35 19.61
N TRP A 120 -11.39 -4.64 20.73
CA TRP A 120 -11.94 -3.28 20.91
C TRP A 120 -11.14 -2.16 20.25
N ARG A 121 -9.96 -2.47 19.73
CA ARG A 121 -9.05 -1.47 19.13
C ARG A 121 -9.47 -1.12 17.71
N SER A 122 -9.25 0.13 17.32
CA SER A 122 -9.60 0.61 15.98
C SER A 122 -8.49 0.35 14.96
N PRO A 123 -8.81 -0.01 13.71
CA PRO A 123 -7.84 -0.05 12.62
C PRO A 123 -7.30 1.34 12.22
N ASN A 124 -7.93 2.42 12.70
CA ASN A 124 -7.55 3.78 12.33
C ASN A 124 -6.40 4.35 13.18
N TYR A 125 -5.82 3.55 14.08
CA TYR A 125 -4.61 3.94 14.81
C TYR A 125 -3.35 3.37 14.18
N VAL A 126 -2.24 4.06 14.40
CA VAL A 126 -0.90 3.57 14.07
C VAL A 126 -0.45 2.63 15.18
N TYR A 127 -0.02 1.45 14.79
CA TYR A 127 0.51 0.44 15.70
C TYR A 127 2.02 0.29 15.52
N LYS A 128 2.63 -0.52 16.34
CA LYS A 128 4.03 -0.89 16.28
C LYS A 128 4.16 -2.41 16.27
N ALA A 129 5.03 -2.93 15.42
CA ALA A 129 5.30 -4.35 15.37
C ALA A 129 5.97 -4.81 16.68
N LYS A 130 5.69 -6.03 17.09
CA LYS A 130 6.24 -6.58 18.33
C LYS A 130 7.78 -6.73 18.22
N ASP A 131 8.49 -6.27 19.24
CA ASP A 131 9.96 -6.33 19.31
C ASP A 131 10.66 -5.69 18.08
N SER A 132 10.10 -4.60 17.54
CA SER A 132 10.57 -3.89 16.35
C SER A 132 10.19 -2.40 16.47
N ASN A 133 10.87 -1.53 15.73
CA ASN A 133 10.49 -0.12 15.62
C ASN A 133 9.57 0.16 14.43
N LEU A 134 9.34 -0.84 13.59
CA LEU A 134 8.50 -0.72 12.41
C LEU A 134 7.07 -0.32 12.80
N LEU A 135 6.57 0.76 12.21
CA LEU A 135 5.18 1.17 12.34
C LEU A 135 4.29 0.27 11.49
N VAL A 136 3.09 0.01 11.98
CA VAL A 136 2.10 -0.83 11.30
C VAL A 136 0.84 -0.02 11.10
N LEU A 137 0.53 0.25 9.85
CA LEU A 137 -0.70 0.88 9.40
C LEU A 137 -1.71 -0.21 9.04
N LEU A 138 -2.93 -0.06 9.47
CA LEU A 138 -3.95 -1.07 9.27
C LEU A 138 -4.95 -0.62 8.20
N ARG A 139 -5.24 -1.51 7.25
CA ARG A 139 -6.34 -1.28 6.32
C ARG A 139 -7.66 -1.26 7.08
N ASN A 140 -8.43 -0.19 6.94
CA ASN A 140 -9.82 -0.20 7.36
C ASN A 140 -10.63 -0.99 6.33
N TYR A 141 -10.75 -2.31 6.56
CA TYR A 141 -11.34 -3.21 5.59
C TYR A 141 -12.81 -2.86 5.30
N ARG A 142 -13.55 -2.33 6.29
CA ARG A 142 -14.96 -1.96 6.09
C ARG A 142 -15.11 -0.87 5.04
N LEU A 143 -14.37 0.23 5.18
CA LEU A 143 -14.36 1.32 4.22
C LEU A 143 -13.78 0.89 2.87
N ALA A 144 -12.73 0.06 2.88
CA ALA A 144 -12.14 -0.46 1.65
C ALA A 144 -13.10 -1.39 0.89
N ASP A 145 -13.83 -2.27 1.60
CA ASP A 145 -14.82 -3.17 1.01
C ASP A 145 -16.06 -2.43 0.49
N ASP A 146 -16.42 -1.29 1.08
CA ASP A 146 -17.51 -0.45 0.60
C ASP A 146 -17.25 0.05 -0.83
N VAL A 147 -15.99 0.35 -1.16
CA VAL A 147 -15.58 0.69 -2.53
C VAL A 147 -15.28 -0.55 -3.36
N GLY A 148 -14.51 -1.50 -2.83
CA GLY A 148 -14.02 -2.65 -3.60
C GLY A 148 -15.11 -3.66 -3.97
N PHE A 149 -16.07 -3.91 -3.10
CA PHE A 149 -17.06 -4.96 -3.29
C PHE A 149 -18.51 -4.46 -3.29
N ARG A 150 -18.85 -3.42 -2.51
CA ARG A 150 -20.23 -2.98 -2.34
C ARG A 150 -20.64 -1.84 -3.27
N PHE A 151 -19.68 -1.19 -3.94
CA PHE A 151 -19.96 -0.06 -4.83
C PHE A 151 -21.04 -0.35 -5.88
N THR A 152 -21.04 -1.55 -6.46
CA THR A 152 -22.01 -1.99 -7.47
C THR A 152 -23.17 -2.81 -6.90
N ALA A 153 -23.18 -3.08 -5.59
CA ALA A 153 -24.12 -3.98 -4.95
C ALA A 153 -25.47 -3.30 -4.67
N ARG A 154 -26.40 -3.39 -5.61
CA ARG A 154 -27.75 -2.77 -5.52
C ARG A 154 -28.59 -3.27 -4.35
N TRP A 155 -28.28 -4.42 -3.78
CA TRP A 155 -28.90 -4.99 -2.59
C TRP A 155 -28.39 -4.42 -1.27
N TRP A 156 -27.31 -3.64 -1.32
CA TRP A 156 -26.72 -3.03 -0.13
C TRP A 156 -27.55 -1.82 0.32
N ASN A 157 -27.84 -1.73 1.61
CA ASN A 157 -28.70 -0.67 2.17
C ASN A 157 -28.15 0.74 1.94
N GLU A 158 -26.83 0.87 1.79
CA GLU A 158 -26.17 2.15 1.54
C GLU A 158 -25.99 2.47 0.05
N TRP A 159 -26.51 1.61 -0.83
CA TRP A 159 -26.47 1.88 -2.28
C TRP A 159 -27.45 3.00 -2.66
N PRO A 160 -27.08 3.93 -3.59
CA PRO A 160 -25.78 4.06 -4.23
C PRO A 160 -24.72 4.73 -3.34
N LEU A 161 -23.47 4.26 -3.42
CA LEU A 161 -22.36 4.91 -2.77
C LEU A 161 -21.94 6.12 -3.60
N THR A 162 -22.16 7.31 -3.07
CA THR A 162 -21.73 8.58 -3.70
C THR A 162 -20.44 9.09 -3.08
N ALA A 163 -19.70 9.93 -3.81
CA ALA A 163 -18.48 10.54 -3.30
C ALA A 163 -18.72 11.32 -2.00
N GLY A 164 -19.82 12.07 -1.92
CA GLY A 164 -20.19 12.82 -0.71
C GLY A 164 -20.46 11.91 0.49
N LYS A 165 -21.20 10.81 0.30
CA LYS A 165 -21.46 9.83 1.36
C LYS A 165 -20.15 9.19 1.84
N TYR A 166 -19.31 8.72 0.92
CA TYR A 166 -18.05 8.10 1.28
C TYR A 166 -17.08 9.06 1.97
N SER A 167 -16.99 10.31 1.49
CA SER A 167 -16.17 11.34 2.14
C SER A 167 -16.63 11.64 3.56
N SER A 168 -17.93 11.63 3.84
CA SER A 168 -18.43 11.84 5.20
C SER A 168 -18.04 10.70 6.14
N TRP A 169 -17.98 9.45 5.65
CA TRP A 169 -17.52 8.31 6.44
C TRP A 169 -16.00 8.33 6.70
N LEU A 170 -15.23 8.83 5.75
CA LEU A 170 -13.77 9.00 5.94
C LEU A 170 -13.46 10.10 6.97
N ALA A 171 -14.35 11.06 7.18
CA ALA A 171 -14.15 12.18 8.08
C ALA A 171 -14.74 11.94 9.49
N SER A 172 -15.50 10.88 9.72
CA SER A 172 -16.12 10.52 11.00
C SER A 172 -15.21 9.59 11.83
#